data_6c741fc64ce078e5f6b55265358e6220
#
_entry.id   6c741fc64ce078e5f6b55265358e6220
#
_cell.length_a   1.000
_cell.length_b   1.000
_cell.length_c   1.000
_cell.angle_alpha   90.00
_cell.angle_beta   90.00
_cell.angle_gamma   90.00
#
_symmetry.space_group_name_H-M   'P 1'
#
loop_
_entity.id
_entity.type
_entity.pdbx_description
1 polymer ?
#
loop_
_entity_poly.entity_id
_entity_poly.type
_entity_poly.pdbx_seq_one_letter_code
_entity_poly.pdbx_strand_id
1 'polypeptide(L)'
;MDLEATTEETMHEIVKLHPVWPWLNQVKGIGPQTASLMLGYLLSPREDKGPSSWYKAAGLYVIQTDKGESRLPRYDHLEKGEKATWHPRIRRNLYVVGTSLMKAKGFYYDFYTEVKDALKIKHPDWKGRTHSVAFWKMIKLFLAHCYEAWAEAEGIKAREPYPIEILGHRKIARPH
;
A
#
# COMPACT_ATOMS: atom_id res chain seq x y z
N MET A 1 10.83 -28.82 19.74
CA MET A 1 11.27 -27.56 19.11
C MET A 1 10.24 -27.26 18.04
N ASP A 2 9.50 -26.19 18.20
CA ASP A 2 8.40 -25.85 17.27
C ASP A 2 9.00 -25.19 16.03
N LEU A 3 8.96 -25.90 14.89
CA LEU A 3 9.52 -25.42 13.64
C LEU A 3 8.85 -24.13 13.15
N GLU A 4 7.59 -23.94 13.47
CA GLU A 4 6.84 -22.74 13.09
C GLU A 4 7.35 -21.51 13.86
N ALA A 5 7.53 -21.62 15.18
CA ALA A 5 8.08 -20.56 16.01
C ALA A 5 9.51 -20.18 15.59
N THR A 6 10.35 -21.18 15.27
CA THR A 6 11.73 -20.94 14.81
C THR A 6 11.76 -20.22 13.45
N THR A 7 10.82 -20.53 12.56
CA THR A 7 10.72 -19.89 11.22
C THR A 7 10.25 -18.44 11.36
N GLU A 8 9.26 -18.17 12.22
CA GLU A 8 8.80 -16.81 12.51
C GLU A 8 9.91 -15.94 13.12
N GLU A 9 10.64 -16.49 14.09
CA GLU A 9 11.76 -15.80 14.73
C GLU A 9 12.85 -15.43 13.72
N THR A 10 13.23 -16.37 12.85
CA THR A 10 14.19 -16.13 11.77
C THR A 10 13.71 -15.05 10.78
N MET A 11 12.44 -15.09 10.38
CA MET A 11 11.86 -14.06 9.52
C MET A 11 11.88 -12.67 10.19
N HIS A 12 11.60 -12.60 11.48
CA HIS A 12 11.64 -11.35 12.22
C HIS A 12 13.04 -10.76 12.28
N GLU A 13 14.07 -11.59 12.49
CA GLU A 13 15.46 -11.14 12.49
C GLU A 13 15.90 -10.65 11.11
N ILE A 14 15.54 -11.34 10.04
CA ILE A 14 15.84 -10.91 8.66
C ILE A 14 15.19 -9.56 8.35
N VAL A 15 13.94 -9.36 8.74
CA VAL A 15 13.22 -8.09 8.49
C VAL A 15 13.87 -6.92 9.21
N LYS A 16 14.40 -7.14 10.42
CA LYS A 16 15.11 -6.09 11.19
C LYS A 16 16.41 -5.63 10.52
N LEU A 17 17.01 -6.46 9.66
CA LEU A 17 18.19 -6.09 8.87
C LEU A 17 17.86 -5.31 7.60
N HIS A 18 16.57 -5.20 7.25
CA HIS A 18 16.15 -4.54 6.02
C HIS A 18 16.33 -3.01 6.10
N PRO A 19 16.86 -2.34 5.05
CA PRO A 19 17.16 -0.91 5.07
C PRO A 19 16.00 -0.02 5.51
N VAL A 20 14.77 -0.36 5.14
CA VAL A 20 13.56 0.42 5.49
C VAL A 20 13.02 0.10 6.89
N TRP A 21 13.55 -0.92 7.57
CA TRP A 21 13.04 -1.33 8.89
C TRP A 21 13.04 -0.22 9.95
N PRO A 22 14.08 0.62 10.10
CA PRO A 22 14.07 1.70 11.08
C PRO A 22 12.88 2.65 10.94
N TRP A 23 12.43 2.87 9.70
CA TRP A 23 11.24 3.66 9.42
C TRP A 23 9.94 2.84 9.69
N LEU A 24 9.84 1.62 9.20
CA LEU A 24 8.67 0.76 9.40
C LEU A 24 8.36 0.52 10.87
N ASN A 25 9.39 0.36 11.69
CA ASN A 25 9.25 0.13 13.14
C ASN A 25 8.65 1.34 13.89
N GLN A 26 8.69 2.53 13.32
CA GLN A 26 8.04 3.74 13.85
C GLN A 26 6.57 3.83 13.44
N VAL A 27 6.16 3.10 12.42
CA VAL A 27 4.77 3.13 11.93
C VAL A 27 3.88 2.30 12.85
N LYS A 28 2.97 2.98 13.55
CA LYS A 28 2.03 2.34 14.45
C LYS A 28 1.17 1.31 13.72
N GLY A 29 1.25 0.06 14.14
CA GLY A 29 0.56 -1.07 13.51
C GLY A 29 1.42 -1.91 12.55
N ILE A 30 2.69 -1.53 12.35
CA ILE A 30 3.64 -2.34 11.59
C ILE A 30 4.62 -3.00 12.54
N GLY A 31 4.57 -4.31 12.61
CA GLY A 31 5.56 -5.16 13.30
C GLY A 31 6.33 -6.01 12.30
N PRO A 32 7.30 -6.83 12.76
CA PRO A 32 8.11 -7.66 11.88
C PRO A 32 7.26 -8.58 10.98
N GLN A 33 6.20 -9.17 11.50
CA GLN A 33 5.31 -10.04 10.73
C GLN A 33 4.59 -9.30 9.60
N THR A 34 4.01 -8.13 9.86
CA THR A 34 3.34 -7.32 8.83
C THR A 34 4.33 -6.77 7.81
N ALA A 35 5.53 -6.39 8.25
CA ALA A 35 6.61 -5.95 7.37
C ALA A 35 7.07 -7.07 6.43
N SER A 36 7.28 -8.29 6.94
CA SER A 36 7.70 -9.45 6.14
C SER A 36 6.70 -9.80 5.04
N LEU A 37 5.38 -9.75 5.34
CA LEU A 37 4.32 -9.98 4.36
C LEU A 37 4.37 -9.03 3.17
N MET A 38 4.84 -7.82 3.39
CA MET A 38 4.95 -6.78 2.37
C MET A 38 6.29 -6.84 1.65
N LEU A 39 7.40 -6.78 2.40
CA LEU A 39 8.75 -6.69 1.86
C LEU A 39 9.15 -7.92 1.04
N GLY A 40 8.64 -9.11 1.37
CA GLY A 40 8.90 -10.33 0.62
C GLY A 40 8.39 -10.32 -0.83
N TYR A 41 7.60 -9.34 -1.21
CA TYR A 41 7.03 -9.23 -2.56
C TYR A 41 7.26 -7.89 -3.25
N LEU A 42 7.69 -6.86 -2.51
CA LEU A 42 7.99 -5.56 -3.09
C LEU A 42 9.45 -5.52 -3.56
N LEU A 43 9.64 -4.98 -4.74
CA LEU A 43 10.98 -4.78 -5.28
C LEU A 43 11.59 -3.51 -4.71
N SER A 44 12.92 -3.50 -4.55
CA SER A 44 13.67 -2.32 -4.13
C SER A 44 13.32 -1.09 -5.00
N PRO A 45 13.28 0.10 -4.41
CA PRO A 45 13.16 1.35 -5.15
C PRO A 45 14.23 1.48 -6.23
N ARG A 46 13.91 2.24 -7.28
CA ARG A 46 14.79 2.49 -8.41
C ARG A 46 14.69 3.95 -8.83
N GLU A 47 15.76 4.52 -9.34
CA GLU A 47 15.81 5.92 -9.82
C GLU A 47 14.81 6.20 -10.96
N ASP A 48 14.59 5.20 -11.84
CA ASP A 48 13.68 5.30 -12.97
C ASP A 48 12.21 5.04 -12.61
N LYS A 49 11.91 4.68 -11.36
CA LYS A 49 10.57 4.30 -10.87
C LYS A 49 10.16 5.15 -9.67
N GLY A 50 8.86 5.20 -9.45
CA GLY A 50 8.25 5.76 -8.24
C GLY A 50 7.29 4.75 -7.60
N PRO A 51 6.60 5.12 -6.51
CA PRO A 51 5.65 4.26 -5.81
C PRO A 51 4.55 3.68 -6.71
N SER A 52 4.26 4.33 -7.84
CA SER A 52 3.29 3.86 -8.84
C SER A 52 3.63 2.49 -9.41
N SER A 53 4.91 2.09 -9.42
CA SER A 53 5.34 0.74 -9.81
C SER A 53 4.79 -0.32 -8.85
N TRP A 54 4.81 -0.04 -7.55
CA TRP A 54 4.21 -0.91 -6.54
C TRP A 54 2.69 -0.95 -6.64
N TYR A 55 2.06 0.21 -6.92
CA TYR A 55 0.59 0.24 -7.15
C TYR A 55 0.20 -0.64 -8.32
N LYS A 56 0.97 -0.59 -9.43
CA LYS A 56 0.74 -1.45 -10.58
C LYS A 56 0.89 -2.94 -10.23
N ALA A 57 2.00 -3.29 -9.55
CA ALA A 57 2.26 -4.67 -9.13
C ALA A 57 1.17 -5.22 -8.19
N ALA A 58 0.59 -4.38 -7.32
CA ALA A 58 -0.47 -4.74 -6.38
C ALA A 58 -1.89 -4.67 -6.98
N GLY A 59 -2.06 -4.22 -8.22
CA GLY A 59 -3.38 -3.99 -8.81
C GLY A 59 -4.14 -2.82 -8.16
N LEU A 60 -3.43 -1.81 -7.68
CA LEU A 60 -4.00 -0.62 -7.05
C LEU A 60 -4.12 0.57 -8.02
N TYR A 61 -3.97 0.34 -9.32
CA TYR A 61 -4.26 1.33 -10.35
C TYR A 61 -5.76 1.38 -10.65
N VAL A 62 -6.21 2.51 -11.17
CA VAL A 62 -7.62 2.71 -11.52
C VAL A 62 -7.83 2.40 -12.99
N ILE A 63 -8.85 1.61 -13.28
CA ILE A 63 -9.34 1.36 -14.63
C ILE A 63 -10.70 2.07 -14.83
N GLN A 64 -10.96 2.53 -16.04
CA GLN A 64 -12.26 3.00 -16.45
C GLN A 64 -13.05 1.82 -17.02
N THR A 65 -14.31 1.70 -16.62
CA THR A 65 -15.23 0.72 -17.22
C THR A 65 -15.95 1.32 -18.42
N ASP A 66 -16.54 0.48 -19.27
CA ASP A 66 -17.36 0.93 -20.41
C ASP A 66 -18.54 1.81 -19.98
N LYS A 67 -18.95 1.70 -18.71
CA LYS A 67 -20.00 2.54 -18.10
C LYS A 67 -19.47 3.87 -17.53
N GLY A 68 -18.20 4.21 -17.77
CA GLY A 68 -17.56 5.43 -17.25
C GLY A 68 -17.24 5.40 -15.76
N GLU A 69 -17.37 4.24 -15.10
CA GLU A 69 -17.04 4.09 -13.68
C GLU A 69 -15.54 3.84 -13.48
N SER A 70 -14.98 4.50 -12.48
CA SER A 70 -13.60 4.25 -12.04
C SER A 70 -13.56 3.15 -10.98
N ARG A 71 -12.76 2.10 -11.20
CA ARG A 71 -12.55 1.02 -10.22
C ARG A 71 -11.13 0.47 -10.22
N LEU A 72 -10.76 -0.25 -9.17
CA LEU A 72 -9.56 -1.08 -9.18
C LEU A 72 -9.83 -2.36 -9.98
N PRO A 73 -8.80 -2.94 -10.65
CA PRO A 73 -8.95 -4.22 -11.35
C PRO A 73 -9.32 -5.33 -10.34
N ARG A 74 -10.11 -6.29 -10.78
CA ARG A 74 -10.57 -7.42 -9.97
C ARG A 74 -10.46 -8.72 -10.76
N TYR A 75 -10.21 -9.82 -10.08
CA TYR A 75 -10.06 -11.14 -10.69
C TYR A 75 -11.36 -11.65 -11.32
N ASP A 76 -12.49 -11.38 -10.67
CA ASP A 76 -13.83 -11.78 -11.11
C ASP A 76 -14.34 -11.01 -12.34
N HIS A 77 -13.56 -10.04 -12.82
CA HIS A 77 -13.83 -9.25 -14.02
C HIS A 77 -12.86 -9.55 -15.16
N LEU A 78 -12.00 -10.55 -15.02
CA LEU A 78 -11.15 -11.03 -16.12
C LEU A 78 -11.97 -11.93 -17.04
N GLU A 79 -11.78 -11.79 -18.33
CA GLU A 79 -12.37 -12.70 -19.32
C GLU A 79 -11.71 -14.09 -19.25
N LYS A 80 -12.41 -15.11 -19.74
CA LYS A 80 -11.90 -16.48 -19.77
C LYS A 80 -10.62 -16.53 -20.60
N GLY A 81 -9.50 -16.89 -19.95
CA GLY A 81 -8.15 -16.94 -20.55
C GLY A 81 -7.32 -15.67 -20.36
N GLU A 82 -7.91 -14.57 -19.87
CA GLU A 82 -7.18 -13.36 -19.52
C GLU A 82 -6.35 -13.56 -18.25
N LYS A 83 -5.11 -13.09 -18.27
CA LYS A 83 -4.23 -13.15 -17.09
C LYS A 83 -4.23 -11.80 -16.36
N ALA A 84 -4.26 -11.84 -15.03
CA ALA A 84 -4.10 -10.65 -14.22
C ALA A 84 -2.75 -9.97 -14.51
N THR A 85 -2.78 -8.66 -14.72
CA THR A 85 -1.59 -7.83 -14.94
C THR A 85 -0.94 -7.40 -13.61
N TRP A 86 -1.44 -7.88 -12.49
CA TRP A 86 -0.96 -7.63 -11.13
C TRP A 86 -0.76 -8.93 -10.36
N HIS A 87 -0.03 -8.86 -9.24
CA HIS A 87 0.23 -10.01 -8.39
C HIS A 87 -0.79 -10.10 -7.23
N PRO A 88 -1.71 -11.06 -7.22
CA PRO A 88 -2.80 -11.15 -6.23
C PRO A 88 -2.32 -11.26 -4.78
N ARG A 89 -1.19 -11.96 -4.55
CA ARG A 89 -0.61 -12.12 -3.20
C ARG A 89 -0.15 -10.79 -2.62
N ILE A 90 0.45 -9.90 -3.42
CA ILE A 90 0.81 -8.56 -2.97
C ILE A 90 -0.43 -7.83 -2.45
N ARG A 91 -1.50 -7.83 -3.23
CA ARG A 91 -2.75 -7.16 -2.84
C ARG A 91 -3.37 -7.76 -1.59
N ARG A 92 -3.37 -9.10 -1.45
CA ARG A 92 -3.83 -9.79 -0.24
C ARG A 92 -3.00 -9.41 0.98
N ASN A 93 -1.67 -9.42 0.86
CA ASN A 93 -0.78 -9.06 1.96
C ASN A 93 -0.95 -7.60 2.36
N LEU A 94 -1.09 -6.70 1.40
CA LEU A 94 -1.39 -5.28 1.66
C LEU A 94 -2.74 -5.08 2.34
N TYR A 95 -3.72 -5.93 2.08
CA TYR A 95 -4.99 -5.90 2.82
C TYR A 95 -4.78 -6.24 4.30
N VAL A 96 -3.94 -7.24 4.61
CA VAL A 96 -3.58 -7.59 6.00
C VAL A 96 -2.84 -6.43 6.67
N VAL A 97 -1.85 -5.85 5.99
CA VAL A 97 -1.10 -4.66 6.47
C VAL A 97 -2.06 -3.50 6.75
N GLY A 98 -2.97 -3.20 5.82
CA GLY A 98 -3.95 -2.13 5.99
C GLY A 98 -4.91 -2.38 7.15
N THR A 99 -5.31 -3.63 7.37
CA THR A 99 -6.13 -4.01 8.53
C THR A 99 -5.39 -3.77 9.85
N SER A 100 -4.08 -4.03 9.88
CA SER A 100 -3.23 -3.74 11.04
C SER A 100 -3.13 -2.23 11.30
N LEU A 101 -2.91 -1.41 10.27
CA LEU A 101 -2.92 0.05 10.37
C LEU A 101 -4.25 0.59 10.90
N MET A 102 -5.37 0.01 10.43
CA MET A 102 -6.71 0.36 10.90
C MET A 102 -6.91 0.07 12.39
N LYS A 103 -6.47 -1.10 12.86
CA LYS A 103 -6.57 -1.51 14.26
C LYS A 103 -5.69 -0.66 15.18
N ALA A 104 -4.53 -0.24 14.70
CA ALA A 104 -3.56 0.52 15.47
C ALA A 104 -3.97 1.97 15.73
N LYS A 105 -4.91 2.52 14.97
CA LYS A 105 -5.43 3.90 15.11
C LYS A 105 -4.30 4.94 15.20
N GLY A 106 -3.40 4.92 14.22
CA GLY A 106 -2.33 5.90 14.06
C GLY A 106 -2.60 6.83 12.88
N PHE A 107 -1.56 7.56 12.43
CA PHE A 107 -1.61 8.53 11.33
C PHE A 107 -2.39 8.04 10.09
N TYR A 108 -2.18 6.81 9.67
CA TYR A 108 -2.86 6.26 8.49
C TYR A 108 -4.35 6.01 8.72
N TYR A 109 -4.73 5.68 9.95
CA TYR A 109 -6.13 5.58 10.33
C TYR A 109 -6.83 6.93 10.32
N ASP A 110 -6.16 7.98 10.81
CA ASP A 110 -6.70 9.34 10.80
C ASP A 110 -6.92 9.80 9.36
N PHE A 111 -5.93 9.62 8.49
CA PHE A 111 -6.08 9.86 7.05
C PHE A 111 -7.23 9.07 6.42
N TYR A 112 -7.37 7.78 6.75
CA TYR A 112 -8.49 6.97 6.29
C TYR A 112 -9.83 7.57 6.70
N THR A 113 -9.95 8.04 7.95
CA THR A 113 -11.17 8.61 8.49
C THR A 113 -11.54 9.90 7.78
N GLU A 114 -10.59 10.82 7.60
CA GLU A 114 -10.76 12.07 6.85
C GLU A 114 -11.24 11.80 5.42
N VAL A 115 -10.57 10.91 4.71
CA VAL A 115 -10.95 10.55 3.33
C VAL A 115 -12.34 9.91 3.28
N LYS A 116 -12.67 9.02 4.22
CA LYS A 116 -13.97 8.38 4.29
C LYS A 116 -15.10 9.37 4.53
N ASP A 117 -14.90 10.33 5.42
CA ASP A 117 -15.92 11.32 5.74
C ASP A 117 -16.09 12.34 4.59
N ALA A 118 -15.02 12.76 3.95
CA ALA A 118 -15.09 13.56 2.73
C ALA A 118 -15.84 12.83 1.59
N LEU A 119 -15.62 11.51 1.44
CA LEU A 119 -16.32 10.69 0.45
C LEU A 119 -17.81 10.52 0.77
N LYS A 120 -18.22 10.42 2.02
CA LYS A 120 -19.63 10.37 2.42
C LYS A 120 -20.37 11.66 2.05
N ILE A 121 -19.71 12.81 2.27
CA ILE A 121 -20.28 14.12 1.90
C ILE A 121 -20.43 14.23 0.38
N LYS A 122 -19.39 13.83 -0.36
CA LYS A 122 -19.36 13.93 -1.82
C LYS A 122 -20.29 12.92 -2.52
N HIS A 123 -20.45 11.75 -1.95
CA HIS A 123 -21.17 10.61 -2.50
C HIS A 123 -22.09 9.96 -1.46
N PRO A 124 -23.18 10.61 -1.06
CA PRO A 124 -24.07 10.13 0.01
C PRO A 124 -24.76 8.80 -0.34
N ASP A 125 -24.87 8.47 -1.63
CA ASP A 125 -25.40 7.23 -2.18
C ASP A 125 -24.43 6.04 -2.06
N TRP A 126 -23.13 6.29 -1.82
CA TRP A 126 -22.13 5.23 -1.69
C TRP A 126 -22.20 4.55 -0.32
N LYS A 127 -22.82 3.39 -0.23
CA LYS A 127 -22.90 2.60 1.01
C LYS A 127 -21.51 2.06 1.40
N GLY A 128 -21.19 0.79 1.20
CA GLY A 128 -19.86 0.22 1.52
C GLY A 128 -18.68 0.72 0.69
N ARG A 129 -18.93 1.38 -0.45
CA ARG A 129 -17.88 1.85 -1.39
C ARG A 129 -16.97 2.92 -0.78
N THR A 130 -17.50 3.81 0.07
CA THR A 130 -16.68 4.85 0.76
C THR A 130 -15.57 4.22 1.61
N HIS A 131 -15.89 3.14 2.34
CA HIS A 131 -14.90 2.40 3.12
C HIS A 131 -13.80 1.83 2.22
N SER A 132 -14.17 1.09 1.17
CA SER A 132 -13.19 0.46 0.28
C SER A 132 -12.28 1.47 -0.40
N VAL A 133 -12.83 2.58 -0.88
CA VAL A 133 -12.04 3.64 -1.53
C VAL A 133 -11.08 4.31 -0.54
N ALA A 134 -11.56 4.66 0.66
CA ALA A 134 -10.73 5.27 1.70
C ALA A 134 -9.61 4.31 2.15
N PHE A 135 -9.94 3.04 2.35
CA PHE A 135 -8.97 2.00 2.73
C PHE A 135 -7.82 1.87 1.71
N TRP A 136 -8.13 1.76 0.42
CA TRP A 136 -7.08 1.64 -0.60
C TRP A 136 -6.31 2.94 -0.84
N LYS A 137 -6.92 4.10 -0.60
CA LYS A 137 -6.18 5.38 -0.57
C LYS A 137 -5.19 5.44 0.58
N MET A 138 -5.57 5.00 1.77
CA MET A 138 -4.68 4.86 2.92
C MET A 138 -3.49 3.95 2.61
N ILE A 139 -3.74 2.77 2.02
CA ILE A 139 -2.68 1.84 1.61
C ILE A 139 -1.73 2.48 0.59
N LYS A 140 -2.24 3.18 -0.40
CA LYS A 140 -1.40 3.89 -1.38
C LYS A 140 -0.52 4.94 -0.72
N LEU A 141 -1.06 5.71 0.22
CA LEU A 141 -0.29 6.68 0.97
C LEU A 141 0.83 6.01 1.77
N PHE A 142 0.51 4.94 2.50
CA PHE A 142 1.49 4.16 3.24
C PHE A 142 2.60 3.62 2.32
N LEU A 143 2.24 3.05 1.17
CA LEU A 143 3.21 2.55 0.19
C LEU A 143 4.08 3.66 -0.39
N ALA A 144 3.54 4.86 -0.63
CA ALA A 144 4.32 5.99 -1.09
C ALA A 144 5.38 6.39 -0.06
N HIS A 145 4.99 6.55 1.19
CA HIS A 145 5.91 6.86 2.28
C HIS A 145 6.95 5.77 2.50
N CYS A 146 6.55 4.49 2.44
CA CYS A 146 7.47 3.36 2.55
C CYS A 146 8.48 3.35 1.40
N TYR A 147 8.04 3.62 0.16
CA TYR A 147 8.91 3.69 -1.01
C TYR A 147 9.95 4.81 -0.87
N GLU A 148 9.52 5.99 -0.44
CA GLU A 148 10.40 7.14 -0.20
C GLU A 148 11.42 6.82 0.90
N ALA A 149 10.96 6.28 2.04
CA ALA A 149 11.84 5.94 3.16
C ALA A 149 12.86 4.85 2.79
N TRP A 150 12.44 3.85 2.01
CA TRP A 150 13.36 2.81 1.53
C TRP A 150 14.37 3.37 0.53
N ALA A 151 13.93 4.18 -0.43
CA ALA A 151 14.82 4.83 -1.38
C ALA A 151 15.86 5.72 -0.70
N GLU A 152 15.43 6.49 0.31
CA GLU A 152 16.32 7.32 1.13
C GLU A 152 17.35 6.48 1.90
N ALA A 153 16.92 5.36 2.50
CA ALA A 153 17.80 4.45 3.22
C ALA A 153 18.88 3.80 2.31
N GLU A 154 18.58 3.62 1.04
CA GLU A 154 19.53 3.10 0.03
C GLU A 154 20.26 4.20 -0.75
N GLY A 155 20.01 5.48 -0.44
CA GLY A 155 20.64 6.62 -1.17
C GLY A 155 20.13 6.79 -2.59
N ILE A 156 18.94 6.26 -2.91
CA ILE A 156 18.31 6.33 -4.22
C ILE A 156 17.42 7.56 -4.31
N LYS A 157 17.59 8.39 -5.34
CA LYS A 157 16.67 9.49 -5.64
C LYS A 157 15.41 8.96 -6.35
N ALA A 158 14.42 8.57 -5.57
CA ALA A 158 13.15 8.08 -6.11
C ALA A 158 12.34 9.20 -6.79
N ARG A 159 11.60 8.85 -7.83
CA ARG A 159 10.61 9.74 -8.44
C ARG A 159 9.38 9.87 -7.54
N GLU A 160 8.77 11.04 -7.61
CA GLU A 160 7.47 11.29 -6.95
C GLU A 160 6.39 10.34 -7.51
N PRO A 161 5.33 10.07 -6.74
CA PRO A 161 4.19 9.33 -7.25
C PRO A 161 3.59 10.02 -8.48
N TYR A 162 3.21 9.26 -9.49
CA TYR A 162 2.63 9.76 -10.74
C TYR A 162 1.52 10.81 -10.55
N PRO A 163 0.58 10.65 -9.60
CA PRO A 163 -0.43 11.68 -9.35
C PRO A 163 0.14 13.03 -8.89
N ILE A 164 1.27 13.03 -8.22
CA ILE A 164 1.94 14.26 -7.76
C ILE A 164 2.76 14.84 -8.91
N GLU A 165 3.63 14.03 -9.52
CA GLU A 165 4.58 14.47 -10.54
C GLU A 165 3.90 14.92 -11.84
N ILE A 166 2.87 14.18 -12.28
CA ILE A 166 2.24 14.38 -13.60
C ILE A 166 0.86 15.05 -13.50
N LEU A 167 0.07 14.69 -12.48
CA LEU A 167 -1.29 15.23 -12.33
C LEU A 167 -1.36 16.45 -11.40
N GLY A 168 -0.22 16.89 -10.83
CA GLY A 168 -0.15 18.08 -9.98
C GLY A 168 -0.91 17.96 -8.64
N HIS A 169 -1.16 16.74 -8.16
CA HIS A 169 -1.81 16.54 -6.87
C HIS A 169 -0.91 17.01 -5.72
N ARG A 170 -1.53 17.53 -4.65
CA ARG A 170 -0.79 17.98 -3.47
C ARG A 170 -0.14 16.80 -2.75
N LYS A 171 1.15 16.94 -2.43
CA LYS A 171 1.88 16.00 -1.59
C LYS A 171 1.35 16.01 -0.16
N ILE A 172 1.12 14.84 0.41
CA ILE A 172 0.74 14.67 1.81
C ILE A 172 2.02 14.49 2.63
N ALA A 173 2.15 15.26 3.72
CA ALA A 173 3.31 15.18 4.60
C ALA A 173 3.50 13.77 5.17
N ARG A 174 4.76 13.37 5.38
CA ARG A 174 5.10 12.12 6.03
C ARG A 174 4.67 12.15 7.51
N PRO A 175 4.33 11.00 8.10
CA PRO A 175 3.95 10.92 9.51
C PRO A 175 5.14 11.08 10.48
N HIS A 176 6.36 11.05 9.99
CA HIS A 176 7.62 11.12 10.76
C HIS A 176 8.64 12.00 10.06
#